data_34883cd3ed9a8a09e711ba824cacfb6b
#
_entry.id   34883cd3ed9a8a09e711ba824cacfb6b
#
_cell.length_a   1.000
_cell.length_b   1.000
_cell.length_c   1.000
_cell.angle_alpha   90.00
_cell.angle_beta   90.00
_cell.angle_gamma   90.00
#
_symmetry.space_group_name_H-M   'P 1'
#
loop_
_entity.id
_entity.type
_entity.pdbx_description
1 polymer ?
#
loop_
_entity_poly.entity_id
_entity_poly.type
_entity_poly.pdbx_seq_one_letter_code
_entity_poly.pdbx_strand_id
1 'polypeptide(L)'
;MATPAASTRIYQLAPSPLRSAFPIARHLSAAPLTMGVALMGTAAALAITNPTLKDYQTHAGEQLVELATDEVCGQRGLPMLMRVWLKDCPAVIASQQTSLAALAGQVSSRLDLGLLSVFTTEVGGQRLLPGLRLPRYTITTVGVAGQFITVNTHSDQF
;
A
#
# COMPACT_ATOMS: atom_id res chain seq x y z
N MET A 1 -31.63 9.84 94.71
CA MET A 1 -30.74 9.91 93.54
C MET A 1 -31.08 8.71 92.70
N ALA A 2 -31.90 8.91 91.69
CA ALA A 2 -32.45 7.84 90.85
C ALA A 2 -31.92 8.05 89.42
N THR A 3 -31.23 7.05 88.90
CA THR A 3 -30.77 6.99 87.56
C THR A 3 -31.81 6.32 86.64
N PRO A 4 -32.21 6.91 85.54
CA PRO A 4 -33.18 6.28 84.65
C PRO A 4 -32.48 5.29 83.68
N ALA A 5 -33.12 4.13 83.53
CA ALA A 5 -32.74 3.05 82.59
C ALA A 5 -32.96 3.46 81.12
N ALA A 6 -31.94 3.29 80.30
CA ALA A 6 -32.01 3.48 78.89
C ALA A 6 -32.68 2.28 78.20
N SER A 7 -33.83 2.53 77.58
CA SER A 7 -34.56 1.55 76.75
C SER A 7 -33.92 1.42 75.38
N THR A 8 -33.29 0.28 75.14
CA THR A 8 -32.72 -0.07 73.85
C THR A 8 -33.83 -0.58 72.91
N ARG A 9 -34.23 0.23 71.93
CA ARG A 9 -35.12 -0.20 70.83
C ARG A 9 -34.32 -1.00 69.83
N ILE A 10 -34.62 -2.26 69.77
CA ILE A 10 -34.12 -3.13 68.73
C ILE A 10 -34.97 -2.88 67.48
N TYR A 11 -34.37 -2.24 66.48
CA TYR A 11 -34.99 -2.11 65.17
C TYR A 11 -34.86 -3.45 64.42
N GLN A 12 -35.94 -4.16 64.29
CA GLN A 12 -36.09 -5.35 63.49
C GLN A 12 -36.12 -4.94 62.06
N LEU A 13 -34.99 -5.14 61.39
CA LEU A 13 -34.86 -5.03 59.89
C LEU A 13 -35.58 -6.20 59.25
N ALA A 14 -36.71 -5.94 58.63
CA ALA A 14 -37.42 -6.88 57.80
C ALA A 14 -36.57 -7.18 56.53
N PRO A 15 -36.43 -8.44 56.15
CA PRO A 15 -35.75 -8.76 54.90
C PRO A 15 -36.64 -8.44 53.69
N SER A 16 -36.26 -7.47 52.91
CA SER A 16 -36.91 -7.17 51.63
C SER A 16 -36.60 -8.26 50.62
N PRO A 17 -37.58 -8.92 49.99
CA PRO A 17 -37.32 -9.83 48.88
C PRO A 17 -37.20 -9.04 47.60
N LEU A 18 -36.06 -8.38 47.37
CA LEU A 18 -35.72 -7.90 46.01
C LEU A 18 -35.05 -9.03 45.23
N ARG A 19 -35.86 -9.98 44.79
CA ARG A 19 -35.54 -10.78 43.63
C ARG A 19 -35.75 -9.91 42.39
N SER A 20 -34.84 -9.01 42.11
CA SER A 20 -34.67 -8.50 40.75
C SER A 20 -34.08 -9.62 39.92
N ALA A 21 -34.96 -10.40 39.30
CA ALA A 21 -34.58 -11.25 38.14
C ALA A 21 -34.13 -10.28 37.04
N PHE A 22 -32.83 -10.01 36.97
CA PHE A 22 -32.22 -9.45 35.77
C PHE A 22 -32.44 -10.46 34.67
N PRO A 23 -33.23 -10.16 33.64
CA PRO A 23 -33.18 -10.96 32.41
C PRO A 23 -31.74 -10.79 31.88
N ILE A 24 -30.96 -11.84 31.99
CA ILE A 24 -29.74 -11.96 31.17
C ILE A 24 -30.25 -12.03 29.74
N ALA A 25 -30.54 -10.88 29.16
CA ALA A 25 -30.66 -10.75 27.74
C ALA A 25 -29.30 -11.20 27.18
N ARG A 26 -29.26 -12.46 26.77
CA ARG A 26 -28.19 -12.96 25.89
C ARG A 26 -28.29 -12.13 24.61
N HIS A 27 -27.64 -10.96 24.65
CA HIS A 27 -27.25 -10.32 23.42
C HIS A 27 -26.31 -11.34 22.76
N LEU A 28 -26.87 -12.21 21.94
CA LEU A 28 -26.09 -12.89 20.92
C LEU A 28 -25.46 -11.76 20.12
N SER A 29 -24.20 -11.48 20.46
CA SER A 29 -23.42 -10.45 19.80
C SER A 29 -23.37 -10.84 18.33
N ALA A 30 -24.12 -10.14 17.48
CA ALA A 30 -24.00 -10.26 16.02
C ALA A 30 -22.61 -9.79 15.54
N ALA A 31 -21.81 -9.22 16.45
CA ALA A 31 -20.46 -8.72 16.20
C ALA A 31 -19.52 -9.70 15.46
N PRO A 32 -19.43 -11.01 15.79
CA PRO A 32 -18.53 -11.89 15.07
C PRO A 32 -18.99 -12.16 13.64
N LEU A 33 -20.29 -12.19 13.38
CA LEU A 33 -20.84 -12.40 12.04
C LEU A 33 -20.61 -11.19 11.15
N THR A 34 -20.87 -9.98 11.66
CA THR A 34 -20.64 -8.73 10.90
C THR A 34 -19.16 -8.51 10.61
N MET A 35 -18.28 -8.82 11.56
CA MET A 35 -16.83 -8.74 11.36
C MET A 35 -16.34 -9.75 10.29
N GLY A 36 -16.87 -10.98 10.30
CA GLY A 36 -16.55 -11.99 9.30
C GLY A 36 -16.95 -11.55 7.88
N VAL A 37 -18.16 -11.03 7.72
CA VAL A 37 -18.66 -10.53 6.43
C VAL A 37 -17.82 -9.34 5.95
N ALA A 38 -17.45 -8.41 6.84
CA ALA A 38 -16.61 -7.27 6.49
C ALA A 38 -15.22 -7.72 6.03
N LEU A 39 -14.58 -8.65 6.72
CA LEU A 39 -13.26 -9.18 6.32
C LEU A 39 -13.31 -9.90 4.98
N MET A 40 -14.33 -10.74 4.75
CA MET A 40 -14.50 -11.41 3.45
C MET A 40 -14.77 -10.42 2.32
N GLY A 41 -15.59 -9.40 2.56
CA GLY A 41 -15.85 -8.35 1.59
C GLY A 41 -14.58 -7.55 1.24
N THR A 42 -13.77 -7.20 2.24
CA THR A 42 -12.50 -6.51 2.02
C THR A 42 -11.51 -7.38 1.26
N ALA A 43 -11.37 -8.66 1.61
CA ALA A 43 -10.48 -9.57 0.91
C ALA A 43 -10.91 -9.76 -0.56
N ALA A 44 -12.20 -9.91 -0.83
CA ALA A 44 -12.73 -10.00 -2.19
C ALA A 44 -12.46 -8.71 -2.98
N ALA A 45 -12.67 -7.54 -2.38
CA ALA A 45 -12.37 -6.26 -3.01
C ALA A 45 -10.88 -6.14 -3.37
N LEU A 46 -9.98 -6.49 -2.46
CA LEU A 46 -8.53 -6.49 -2.71
C LEU A 46 -8.12 -7.46 -3.81
N ALA A 47 -8.74 -8.65 -3.86
CA ALA A 47 -8.46 -9.63 -4.91
C ALA A 47 -8.90 -9.15 -6.29
N ILE A 48 -10.06 -8.48 -6.39
CA ILE A 48 -10.59 -7.95 -7.66
C ILE A 48 -9.78 -6.74 -8.13
N THR A 49 -9.29 -5.93 -7.20
CA THR A 49 -8.49 -4.72 -7.49
C THR A 49 -6.98 -4.98 -7.50
N ASN A 50 -6.55 -6.25 -7.47
CA ASN A 50 -5.14 -6.62 -7.50
C ASN A 50 -4.51 -6.25 -8.85
N PRO A 51 -3.48 -5.36 -8.89
CA PRO A 51 -2.93 -4.84 -10.12
C PRO A 51 -2.30 -5.94 -10.99
N THR A 52 -2.52 -5.83 -12.30
CA THR A 52 -1.89 -6.71 -13.30
C THR A 52 -0.50 -6.21 -13.71
N LEU A 53 0.26 -7.06 -14.42
CA LEU A 53 1.53 -6.62 -15.00
C LEU A 53 1.33 -5.46 -15.98
N LYS A 54 0.21 -5.43 -16.72
CA LYS A 54 -0.13 -4.36 -17.65
C LYS A 54 -0.36 -3.02 -16.94
N ASP A 55 -1.05 -3.05 -15.80
CA ASP A 55 -1.27 -1.84 -15.00
C ASP A 55 0.07 -1.30 -14.47
N TYR A 56 0.95 -2.22 -14.03
CA TYR A 56 2.30 -1.85 -13.62
C TYR A 56 3.13 -1.26 -14.76
N GLN A 57 3.05 -1.82 -15.98
CA GLN A 57 3.74 -1.29 -17.17
C GLN A 57 3.30 0.14 -17.46
N THR A 58 2.00 0.42 -17.40
CA THR A 58 1.48 1.77 -17.61
C THR A 58 2.03 2.74 -16.56
N HIS A 59 1.94 2.36 -15.29
CA HIS A 59 2.49 3.15 -14.19
C HIS A 59 4.00 3.39 -14.31
N ALA A 60 4.76 2.33 -14.60
CA ALA A 60 6.22 2.45 -14.80
C ALA A 60 6.56 3.32 -16.02
N GLY A 61 5.77 3.24 -17.09
CA GLY A 61 5.92 4.10 -18.26
C GLY A 61 5.71 5.58 -17.94
N GLU A 62 4.71 5.91 -17.12
CA GLU A 62 4.46 7.27 -16.65
C GLU A 62 5.62 7.80 -15.80
N GLN A 63 6.11 7.00 -14.86
CA GLN A 63 7.27 7.35 -14.03
C GLN A 63 8.54 7.56 -14.88
N LEU A 64 8.75 6.71 -15.89
CA LEU A 64 9.90 6.86 -16.80
C LEU A 64 9.79 8.10 -17.67
N VAL A 65 8.60 8.48 -18.12
CA VAL A 65 8.36 9.73 -18.87
C VAL A 65 8.66 10.93 -17.98
N GLU A 66 8.21 10.93 -16.74
CA GLU A 66 8.46 12.01 -15.78
C GLU A 66 9.96 12.16 -15.52
N LEU A 67 10.65 11.08 -15.15
CA LEU A 67 12.08 11.07 -14.92
C LEU A 67 12.87 11.50 -16.16
N ALA A 68 12.54 10.97 -17.34
CA ALA A 68 13.20 11.34 -18.57
C ALA A 68 12.96 12.80 -18.95
N THR A 69 11.77 13.32 -18.65
CA THR A 69 11.47 14.74 -18.88
C THR A 69 12.29 15.63 -17.97
N ASP A 70 12.42 15.30 -16.70
CA ASP A 70 13.20 16.07 -15.73
C ASP A 70 14.69 16.03 -16.04
N GLU A 71 15.22 14.85 -16.38
CA GLU A 71 16.64 14.66 -16.65
C GLU A 71 17.05 15.22 -18.03
N VAL A 72 16.28 14.96 -19.07
CA VAL A 72 16.61 15.36 -20.45
C VAL A 72 16.18 16.77 -20.76
N CYS A 73 14.94 17.15 -20.44
CA CYS A 73 14.40 18.48 -20.74
C CYS A 73 14.72 19.52 -19.67
N GLY A 74 15.15 19.07 -18.48
CA GLY A 74 15.58 19.93 -17.38
C GLY A 74 16.80 20.77 -17.73
N GLN A 75 17.10 21.74 -16.84
CA GLN A 75 18.16 22.75 -17.12
C GLN A 75 19.57 22.17 -17.31
N ARG A 76 19.83 20.96 -16.84
CA ARG A 76 21.14 20.28 -16.90
C ARG A 76 21.28 19.26 -18.04
N GLY A 77 20.15 18.81 -18.63
CA GLY A 77 20.15 17.66 -19.53
C GLY A 77 20.56 18.01 -20.98
N LEU A 78 20.15 19.14 -21.53
CA LEU A 78 20.40 19.48 -22.93
C LEU A 78 21.33 20.70 -23.08
N PRO A 79 22.32 20.63 -24.00
CA PRO A 79 23.08 21.80 -24.41
C PRO A 79 22.17 22.91 -24.92
N MET A 80 22.55 24.18 -24.66
CA MET A 80 21.73 25.34 -24.96
C MET A 80 21.26 25.41 -26.43
N LEU A 81 22.07 24.92 -27.36
CA LEU A 81 21.73 24.85 -28.80
C LEU A 81 20.57 23.87 -29.08
N MET A 82 20.49 22.76 -28.38
CA MET A 82 19.41 21.78 -28.56
C MET A 82 18.08 22.25 -27.96
N ARG A 83 18.09 23.06 -26.91
CA ARG A 83 16.87 23.64 -26.34
C ARG A 83 16.12 24.54 -27.31
N VAL A 84 16.85 25.27 -28.16
CA VAL A 84 16.24 26.17 -29.15
C VAL A 84 15.53 25.35 -30.24
N TRP A 85 16.02 24.17 -30.56
CA TRP A 85 15.46 23.29 -31.59
C TRP A 85 14.32 22.40 -31.07
N LEU A 86 14.37 21.96 -29.81
CA LEU A 86 13.31 21.16 -29.18
C LEU A 86 12.33 22.06 -28.43
N LYS A 87 11.41 22.69 -29.15
CA LYS A 87 10.39 23.56 -28.54
C LYS A 87 9.46 22.82 -27.60
N ASP A 88 9.22 21.51 -27.83
CA ASP A 88 8.29 20.68 -27.06
C ASP A 88 8.96 19.38 -26.60
N CYS A 89 10.13 19.47 -25.93
CA CYS A 89 10.87 18.33 -25.41
C CYS A 89 10.00 17.38 -24.55
N PRO A 90 9.16 17.86 -23.60
CA PRO A 90 8.28 16.99 -22.83
C PRO A 90 7.29 16.22 -23.70
N ALA A 91 6.75 16.84 -24.75
CA ALA A 91 5.79 16.18 -25.65
C ALA A 91 6.44 15.04 -26.44
N VAL A 92 7.69 15.21 -26.87
CA VAL A 92 8.46 14.17 -27.58
C VAL A 92 8.68 12.97 -26.65
N ILE A 93 9.06 13.19 -25.39
CA ILE A 93 9.25 12.11 -24.42
C ILE A 93 7.92 11.44 -24.08
N ALA A 94 6.85 12.20 -23.86
CA ALA A 94 5.52 11.66 -23.60
C ALA A 94 5.00 10.79 -24.76
N SER A 95 5.33 11.13 -26.00
CA SER A 95 4.94 10.30 -27.17
C SER A 95 5.58 8.90 -27.15
N GLN A 96 6.65 8.68 -26.40
CA GLN A 96 7.35 7.40 -26.25
C GLN A 96 6.86 6.59 -25.02
N GLN A 97 5.84 7.06 -24.29
CA GLN A 97 5.33 6.40 -23.07
C GLN A 97 5.03 4.92 -23.28
N THR A 98 4.35 4.57 -24.39
CA THR A 98 4.03 3.16 -24.71
C THR A 98 5.26 2.29 -24.88
N SER A 99 6.29 2.83 -25.55
CA SER A 99 7.57 2.12 -25.75
C SER A 99 8.31 1.94 -24.43
N LEU A 100 8.34 2.97 -23.59
CA LEU A 100 8.94 2.92 -22.24
C LEU A 100 8.20 1.94 -21.34
N ALA A 101 6.86 1.93 -21.38
CA ALA A 101 6.04 0.97 -20.66
C ALA A 101 6.31 -0.48 -21.09
N ALA A 102 6.44 -0.71 -22.39
CA ALA A 102 6.77 -2.03 -22.93
C ALA A 102 8.17 -2.50 -22.49
N LEU A 103 9.16 -1.61 -22.49
CA LEU A 103 10.52 -1.90 -21.99
C LEU A 103 10.50 -2.23 -20.49
N ALA A 104 9.79 -1.43 -19.69
CA ALA A 104 9.62 -1.70 -18.26
C ALA A 104 9.02 -3.10 -18.02
N GLY A 105 8.02 -3.49 -18.82
CA GLY A 105 7.41 -4.81 -18.72
C GLY A 105 8.35 -5.97 -19.06
N GLN A 106 9.30 -5.78 -19.98
CA GLN A 106 10.26 -6.83 -20.36
C GLN A 106 11.29 -7.12 -19.25
N VAL A 107 11.61 -6.12 -18.42
CA VAL A 107 12.60 -6.24 -17.34
C VAL A 107 11.95 -6.43 -15.97
N SER A 108 10.63 -6.56 -15.93
CA SER A 108 9.86 -6.71 -14.69
C SER A 108 9.24 -8.09 -14.59
N SER A 109 9.30 -8.68 -13.41
CA SER A 109 8.59 -9.89 -13.04
C SER A 109 7.49 -9.59 -12.03
N ARG A 110 6.38 -10.35 -12.06
CA ARG A 110 5.26 -10.22 -11.13
C ARG A 110 5.11 -11.47 -10.30
N LEU A 111 5.05 -11.30 -8.99
CA LEU A 111 4.63 -12.34 -8.04
C LEU A 111 3.24 -11.98 -7.54
N ASP A 112 2.24 -12.78 -7.90
CA ASP A 112 0.86 -12.60 -7.50
C ASP A 112 0.60 -13.36 -6.19
N LEU A 113 0.17 -12.63 -5.15
CA LEU A 113 -0.20 -13.16 -3.83
C LEU A 113 -1.72 -13.17 -3.60
N GLY A 114 -2.51 -12.92 -4.64
CA GLY A 114 -3.96 -12.92 -4.62
C GLY A 114 -4.59 -11.62 -4.13
N LEU A 115 -4.15 -11.07 -3.00
CA LEU A 115 -4.64 -9.80 -2.43
C LEU A 115 -3.75 -8.61 -2.78
N LEU A 116 -2.51 -8.88 -3.16
CA LEU A 116 -1.52 -7.90 -3.59
C LEU A 116 -0.57 -8.56 -4.61
N SER A 117 0.14 -7.76 -5.38
CA SER A 117 1.18 -8.21 -6.31
C SER A 117 2.50 -7.54 -5.99
N VAL A 118 3.58 -8.29 -6.11
CA VAL A 118 4.94 -7.76 -5.98
C VAL A 118 5.58 -7.74 -7.37
N PHE A 119 6.06 -6.57 -7.77
CA PHE A 119 6.75 -6.36 -9.04
C PHE A 119 8.23 -6.14 -8.75
N THR A 120 9.08 -6.92 -9.40
CA THR A 120 10.53 -6.78 -9.33
C THR A 120 11.04 -6.40 -10.70
N THR A 121 11.66 -5.23 -10.79
CA THR A 121 12.25 -4.70 -12.02
C THR A 121 13.77 -4.75 -11.88
N GLU A 122 14.44 -5.43 -12.80
CA GLU A 122 15.90 -5.53 -12.82
C GLU A 122 16.44 -4.81 -14.06
N VAL A 123 17.27 -3.79 -13.82
CA VAL A 123 17.91 -3.01 -14.89
C VAL A 123 19.41 -3.07 -14.74
N GLY A 124 20.14 -3.28 -15.86
CA GLY A 124 21.59 -3.35 -15.86
C GLY A 124 22.13 -4.77 -15.66
N GLY A 125 23.33 -4.89 -15.10
CA GLY A 125 24.02 -6.18 -14.90
C GLY A 125 24.61 -6.80 -16.18
N GLN A 126 24.43 -6.17 -17.32
CA GLN A 126 24.96 -6.66 -18.60
C GLN A 126 26.45 -6.34 -18.73
N ARG A 127 27.19 -7.29 -19.31
CA ARG A 127 28.59 -7.08 -19.71
C ARG A 127 28.59 -6.47 -21.11
N LEU A 128 28.94 -5.19 -21.20
CA LEU A 128 29.07 -4.52 -22.50
C LEU A 128 30.38 -4.85 -23.18
N LEU A 129 31.48 -5.00 -22.42
CA LEU A 129 32.83 -5.30 -22.89
C LEU A 129 33.55 -6.16 -21.86
N PRO A 130 34.62 -6.90 -22.26
CA PRO A 130 35.51 -7.54 -21.29
C PRO A 130 36.07 -6.49 -20.31
N GLY A 131 35.67 -6.58 -19.05
CA GLY A 131 36.09 -5.64 -18.00
C GLY A 131 35.11 -4.50 -17.68
N LEU A 132 34.07 -4.25 -18.50
CA LEU A 132 33.05 -3.23 -18.26
C LEU A 132 31.72 -3.89 -17.96
N ARG A 133 31.29 -3.84 -16.68
CA ARG A 133 29.96 -4.27 -16.21
C ARG A 133 29.14 -3.05 -15.85
N LEU A 134 27.88 -3.05 -16.27
CA LEU A 134 26.91 -2.07 -15.78
C LEU A 134 26.47 -2.47 -14.37
N PRO A 135 26.32 -1.52 -13.44
CA PRO A 135 25.72 -1.79 -12.15
C PRO A 135 24.30 -2.36 -12.34
N ARG A 136 23.91 -3.32 -11.51
CA ARG A 136 22.56 -3.86 -11.48
C ARG A 136 21.73 -3.04 -10.51
N TYR A 137 20.58 -2.61 -10.95
CA TYR A 137 19.58 -1.96 -10.12
C TYR A 137 18.36 -2.88 -10.02
N THR A 138 17.96 -3.21 -8.80
CA THR A 138 16.76 -3.97 -8.54
C THR A 138 15.77 -3.09 -7.79
N ILE A 139 14.61 -2.90 -8.37
CA ILE A 139 13.52 -2.09 -7.80
C ILE A 139 12.38 -3.04 -7.47
N THR A 140 11.91 -3.01 -6.22
CA THR A 140 10.76 -3.79 -5.78
C THR A 140 9.59 -2.85 -5.48
N THR A 141 8.48 -3.08 -6.16
CA THR A 141 7.24 -2.32 -6.03
C THR A 141 6.10 -3.25 -5.62
N VAL A 142 5.33 -2.87 -4.63
CA VAL A 142 4.13 -3.58 -4.19
C VAL A 142 2.90 -2.89 -4.77
N GLY A 143 2.07 -3.67 -5.43
CA GLY A 143 0.77 -3.25 -5.94
C GLY A 143 -0.36 -3.81 -5.08
N VAL A 144 -1.22 -2.95 -4.54
CA VAL A 144 -2.38 -3.31 -3.73
C VAL A 144 -3.51 -2.33 -3.98
N ALA A 145 -4.74 -2.84 -4.11
CA ALA A 145 -5.93 -2.01 -4.35
C ALA A 145 -5.78 -1.02 -5.54
N GLY A 146 -5.10 -1.44 -6.62
CA GLY A 146 -4.84 -0.59 -7.78
C GLY A 146 -3.78 0.49 -7.58
N GLN A 147 -3.10 0.52 -6.43
CA GLN A 147 -2.02 1.47 -6.10
C GLN A 147 -0.66 0.79 -6.14
N PHE A 148 0.38 1.56 -6.43
CA PHE A 148 1.77 1.08 -6.49
C PHE A 148 2.64 1.83 -5.49
N ILE A 149 3.42 1.06 -4.69
CA ILE A 149 4.31 1.61 -3.67
C ILE A 149 5.68 0.96 -3.87
N THR A 150 6.69 1.75 -4.19
CA THR A 150 8.08 1.27 -4.25
C THR A 150 8.62 1.10 -2.83
N VAL A 151 8.95 -0.14 -2.48
CA VAL A 151 9.37 -0.50 -1.11
C VAL A 151 10.87 -0.64 -0.97
N ASN A 152 11.58 -0.96 -2.06
CA ASN A 152 13.04 -1.14 -2.01
C ASN A 152 13.67 -0.81 -3.36
N THR A 153 14.85 -0.16 -3.29
CA THR A 153 15.74 0.03 -4.43
C THR A 153 17.13 -0.39 -4.00
N HIS A 154 17.65 -1.44 -4.62
CA HIS A 154 18.98 -1.97 -4.34
C HIS A 154 19.87 -1.80 -5.56
N SER A 155 21.08 -1.30 -5.35
CA SER A 155 22.10 -1.18 -6.38
C SER A 155 23.32 -2.01 -6.00
N ASP A 156 23.64 -3.03 -6.80
CA ASP A 156 24.87 -3.78 -6.66
C ASP A 156 25.95 -3.09 -7.48
N GLN A 157 26.86 -2.42 -6.78
CA GLN A 157 28.10 -1.90 -7.37
C GLN A 157 29.18 -2.95 -7.13
N PHE A 158 29.74 -3.48 -8.19
CA PHE A 158 30.88 -4.39 -8.17
C PHE A 158 32.19 -3.64 -8.41
#